data_90d6bb1a95c6bf943c2364c2375bbbad
#
_entry.id   90d6bb1a95c6bf943c2364c2375bbbad
#
_cell.length_a   1.000
_cell.length_b   1.000
_cell.length_c   1.000
_cell.angle_alpha   90.00
_cell.angle_beta   90.00
_cell.angle_gamma   90.00
#
_symmetry.space_group_name_H-M   'P 1'
#
loop_
_entity.id
_entity.type
_entity.pdbx_description
1 polymer ?
#
loop_
_entity_poly.entity_id
_entity_poly.type
_entity_poly.pdbx_seq_one_letter_code
_entity_poly.pdbx_strand_id
1 'polypeptide(L)'
;MIKFGDVSSELHNNSPEDTNAYKEIKPQEVLSKESADNYWDNLFENEIETPEFGELLFSVFDRSEDEFDFDFEVSDDIIELLQKIKGSEWAYLDDAEKGDTVEALSDKISELLGLRERPDISYYDADKNDCGVYNQATHSIEVNRSLLDDPGELIDTIAHELRHAYQHQKAMAPESELDLLYRVNFDNYISPLPLGAGEFLFFTDYQDQLVEVEARAFAKQFSNMEVAI
;
A
#
# COMPACT_ATOMS: atom_id res chain seq x y z
N MET A 1 20.36 28.31 52.41
CA MET A 1 18.97 27.88 52.69
C MET A 1 18.09 28.48 51.57
N ILE A 2 17.92 27.74 50.47
CA ILE A 2 17.16 28.18 49.30
C ILE A 2 15.85 27.36 49.27
N LYS A 3 14.73 28.07 49.36
CA LYS A 3 13.39 27.47 49.31
C LYS A 3 13.02 27.13 47.88
N PHE A 4 12.68 25.88 47.62
CA PHE A 4 12.05 25.44 46.40
C PHE A 4 10.56 25.83 46.41
N GLY A 5 10.15 26.58 45.39
CA GLY A 5 8.75 26.90 45.15
C GLY A 5 8.07 25.75 44.43
N ASP A 6 6.90 25.38 44.93
CA ASP A 6 5.94 24.47 44.30
C ASP A 6 5.47 25.03 42.95
N VAL A 7 5.69 24.28 41.88
CA VAL A 7 5.03 24.48 40.59
C VAL A 7 4.13 23.30 40.33
N SER A 8 2.88 23.45 40.70
CA SER A 8 1.81 22.55 40.26
C SER A 8 1.66 22.68 38.78
N SER A 9 2.17 21.69 38.03
CA SER A 9 1.93 21.54 36.60
C SER A 9 0.51 21.06 36.38
N GLU A 10 -0.30 21.93 35.81
CA GLU A 10 -1.57 21.54 35.14
C GLU A 10 -1.23 20.66 33.95
N LEU A 11 -1.47 19.37 34.10
CA LEU A 11 -1.51 18.42 33.00
C LEU A 11 -2.74 18.74 32.13
N HIS A 12 -2.50 19.44 31.04
CA HIS A 12 -3.46 19.46 29.95
C HIS A 12 -3.50 18.05 29.32
N ASN A 13 -4.58 17.34 29.62
CA ASN A 13 -5.00 16.17 28.84
C ASN A 13 -5.39 16.63 27.44
N ASN A 14 -4.45 16.61 26.51
CA ASN A 14 -4.76 16.55 25.09
C ASN A 14 -4.95 15.07 24.74
N SER A 15 -6.19 14.64 24.71
CA SER A 15 -6.63 13.42 24.08
C SER A 15 -6.28 13.51 22.58
N PRO A 16 -5.67 12.50 21.97
CA PRO A 16 -5.54 12.42 20.53
C PRO A 16 -6.89 11.93 19.97
N GLU A 17 -7.85 12.84 19.85
CA GLU A 17 -9.00 12.65 18.99
C GLU A 17 -8.66 13.28 17.65
N ASP A 18 -8.59 12.43 16.63
CA ASP A 18 -8.66 12.64 15.19
C ASP A 18 -7.53 11.96 14.40
N THR A 19 -7.42 10.65 14.57
CA THR A 19 -6.78 9.80 13.57
C THR A 19 -7.77 8.73 13.11
N ASN A 20 -8.87 9.13 12.52
CA ASN A 20 -9.76 8.21 11.81
C ASN A 20 -10.43 8.95 10.67
N ALA A 21 -9.67 9.24 9.62
CA ALA A 21 -10.22 9.69 8.34
C ALA A 21 -10.70 8.53 7.46
N TYR A 22 -10.65 7.30 7.93
CA TYR A 22 -11.36 6.21 7.31
C TYR A 22 -12.83 6.36 7.70
N LYS A 23 -13.65 6.89 6.79
CA LYS A 23 -15.10 6.78 6.93
C LYS A 23 -15.43 5.30 7.07
N GLU A 24 -15.92 4.89 8.25
CA GLU A 24 -16.63 3.63 8.44
C GLU A 24 -17.69 3.52 7.35
N ILE A 25 -17.40 2.80 6.27
CA ILE A 25 -18.41 2.42 5.30
C ILE A 25 -19.21 1.34 5.99
N LYS A 26 -20.38 1.70 6.52
CA LYS A 26 -21.31 0.73 7.09
C LYS A 26 -21.66 -0.27 6.00
N PRO A 27 -21.65 -1.59 6.28
CA PRO A 27 -21.96 -2.64 5.30
C PRO A 27 -23.38 -2.56 4.70
N GLN A 28 -24.16 -1.54 4.97
CA GLN A 28 -25.57 -1.40 4.60
C GLN A 28 -25.89 -0.32 3.56
N GLU A 29 -24.91 0.39 3.03
CA GLU A 29 -25.12 1.21 1.83
C GLU A 29 -24.54 0.53 0.60
N VAL A 30 -24.95 -0.70 0.35
CA VAL A 30 -24.87 -1.26 -0.99
C VAL A 30 -25.78 -0.35 -1.85
N LEU A 31 -25.15 0.43 -2.73
CA LEU A 31 -25.86 1.24 -3.71
C LEU A 31 -26.90 0.35 -4.38
N SER A 32 -28.15 0.81 -4.50
CA SER A 32 -29.13 0.06 -5.29
C SER A 32 -28.55 -0.09 -6.71
N LYS A 33 -28.86 -1.20 -7.40
CA LYS A 33 -28.42 -1.43 -8.77
C LYS A 33 -28.63 -0.17 -9.64
N GLU A 34 -29.76 0.50 -9.48
CA GLU A 34 -30.14 1.73 -10.21
C GLU A 34 -29.25 2.94 -9.84
N SER A 35 -28.79 3.03 -8.60
CA SER A 35 -27.85 4.10 -8.17
C SER A 35 -26.42 3.83 -8.66
N ALA A 36 -26.02 2.57 -8.72
CA ALA A 36 -24.75 2.16 -9.26
C ALA A 36 -24.72 2.38 -10.79
N ASP A 37 -25.70 1.91 -11.53
CA ASP A 37 -25.79 2.09 -12.98
C ASP A 37 -25.77 3.58 -13.34
N ASN A 38 -26.52 4.46 -12.64
CA ASN A 38 -26.50 5.90 -12.86
C ASN A 38 -25.14 6.55 -12.48
N TYR A 39 -24.42 6.02 -11.49
CA TYR A 39 -23.10 6.51 -11.12
C TYR A 39 -22.07 6.20 -12.21
N TRP A 40 -22.13 4.99 -12.78
CA TRP A 40 -21.24 4.55 -13.85
C TRP A 40 -21.55 5.26 -15.18
N ASP A 41 -22.81 5.44 -15.56
CA ASP A 41 -23.22 6.17 -16.77
C ASP A 41 -22.72 7.62 -16.76
N ASN A 42 -22.62 8.26 -15.59
CA ASN A 42 -22.09 9.62 -15.48
C ASN A 42 -20.54 9.69 -15.47
N LEU A 43 -19.85 8.60 -15.15
CA LEU A 43 -18.38 8.56 -15.11
C LEU A 43 -17.76 8.30 -16.48
N PHE A 44 -18.47 7.63 -17.37
CA PHE A 44 -17.94 7.19 -18.67
C PHE A 44 -18.71 7.82 -19.83
N GLU A 45 -18.45 9.08 -20.13
CA GLU A 45 -18.86 9.69 -21.41
C GLU A 45 -18.09 9.12 -22.62
N ASN A 46 -17.16 8.18 -22.42
CA ASN A 46 -16.37 7.54 -23.48
C ASN A 46 -16.48 6.01 -23.43
N GLU A 47 -17.21 5.45 -24.36
CA GLU A 47 -17.19 4.13 -25.05
C GLU A 47 -16.49 2.91 -24.37
N ILE A 48 -16.36 2.83 -23.05
CA ILE A 48 -16.00 1.59 -22.38
C ILE A 48 -17.32 0.84 -22.10
N GLU A 49 -17.53 -0.33 -22.75
CA GLU A 49 -18.64 -1.22 -22.38
C GLU A 49 -18.47 -1.59 -20.91
N THR A 50 -19.32 -1.03 -20.05
CA THR A 50 -19.28 -1.33 -18.60
C THR A 50 -20.00 -2.66 -18.35
N PRO A 51 -19.31 -3.67 -17.78
CA PRO A 51 -19.98 -4.86 -17.29
C PRO A 51 -21.02 -4.49 -16.22
N GLU A 52 -22.04 -5.34 -16.01
CA GLU A 52 -22.99 -5.09 -14.91
C GLU A 52 -22.22 -4.98 -13.58
N PHE A 53 -22.56 -3.98 -12.76
CA PHE A 53 -21.87 -3.69 -11.48
C PHE A 53 -21.69 -4.92 -10.58
N GLY A 54 -22.67 -5.82 -10.59
CA GLY A 54 -22.59 -7.07 -9.83
C GLY A 54 -21.48 -8.01 -10.34
N GLU A 55 -21.23 -8.05 -11.65
CA GLU A 55 -20.16 -8.86 -12.23
C GLU A 55 -18.79 -8.25 -11.90
N LEU A 56 -18.65 -6.93 -11.97
CA LEU A 56 -17.44 -6.21 -11.54
C LEU A 56 -17.14 -6.45 -10.07
N LEU A 57 -18.14 -6.35 -9.19
CA LEU A 57 -17.95 -6.56 -7.76
C LEU A 57 -17.46 -7.99 -7.46
N PHE A 58 -18.04 -9.01 -8.10
CA PHE A 58 -17.58 -10.39 -7.93
C PHE A 58 -16.17 -10.61 -8.48
N SER A 59 -15.78 -9.86 -9.51
CA SER A 59 -14.45 -10.00 -10.13
C SER A 59 -13.30 -9.39 -9.33
N VAL A 60 -13.57 -8.63 -8.27
CA VAL A 60 -12.52 -8.04 -7.41
C VAL A 60 -12.21 -8.88 -6.17
N PHE A 61 -12.91 -10.01 -5.97
CA PHE A 61 -12.67 -10.92 -4.85
C PHE A 61 -12.32 -12.33 -5.34
N ASP A 62 -11.77 -13.14 -4.44
CA ASP A 62 -11.39 -14.55 -4.70
C ASP A 62 -10.36 -14.69 -5.84
N ARG A 63 -9.31 -13.84 -5.79
CA ARG A 63 -8.24 -13.79 -6.78
C ARG A 63 -7.03 -14.62 -6.36
N SER A 64 -6.25 -15.05 -7.34
CA SER A 64 -4.98 -15.75 -7.15
C SER A 64 -3.82 -14.92 -7.73
N GLU A 65 -2.67 -14.94 -7.05
CA GLU A 65 -1.46 -14.24 -7.53
C GLU A 65 -0.99 -14.75 -8.90
N ASP A 66 -1.26 -16.02 -9.23
CA ASP A 66 -0.89 -16.66 -10.50
C ASP A 66 -1.69 -16.09 -11.71
N GLU A 67 -2.73 -15.30 -11.45
CA GLU A 67 -3.52 -14.63 -12.51
C GLU A 67 -2.81 -13.39 -13.06
N PHE A 68 -1.76 -12.90 -12.38
CA PHE A 68 -1.07 -11.68 -12.76
C PHE A 68 0.25 -11.98 -13.46
N ASP A 69 0.35 -11.54 -14.69
CA ASP A 69 1.59 -11.53 -15.47
C ASP A 69 2.01 -10.08 -15.72
N PHE A 70 3.23 -9.74 -15.33
CA PHE A 70 3.75 -8.39 -15.44
C PHE A 70 4.75 -8.32 -16.59
N ASP A 71 4.33 -7.69 -17.69
CA ASP A 71 5.17 -7.48 -18.86
C ASP A 71 6.07 -6.26 -18.68
N PHE A 72 7.16 -6.42 -17.89
CA PHE A 72 8.20 -5.41 -17.74
C PHE A 72 9.58 -6.05 -17.60
N GLU A 73 10.59 -5.33 -18.05
CA GLU A 73 11.99 -5.68 -17.79
C GLU A 73 12.52 -4.87 -16.60
N VAL A 74 13.07 -5.56 -15.61
CA VAL A 74 13.73 -4.92 -14.48
C VAL A 74 15.06 -4.33 -14.96
N SER A 75 15.26 -3.03 -14.76
CA SER A 75 16.47 -2.32 -15.20
C SER A 75 17.71 -2.73 -14.40
N ASP A 76 18.90 -2.54 -15.00
CA ASP A 76 20.17 -2.76 -14.31
C ASP A 76 20.27 -1.93 -13.02
N ASP A 77 19.75 -0.70 -13.01
CA ASP A 77 19.73 0.16 -11.82
C ASP A 77 18.97 -0.48 -10.66
N ILE A 78 17.80 -1.08 -10.94
CA ILE A 78 17.02 -1.80 -9.91
C ILE A 78 17.82 -3.02 -9.42
N ILE A 79 18.42 -3.78 -10.33
CA ILE A 79 19.22 -4.96 -9.98
C ILE A 79 20.40 -4.57 -9.07
N GLU A 80 21.12 -3.50 -9.36
CA GLU A 80 22.21 -2.99 -8.52
C GLU A 80 21.73 -2.59 -7.11
N LEU A 81 20.58 -1.92 -7.01
CA LEU A 81 19.99 -1.55 -5.73
C LEU A 81 19.56 -2.77 -4.92
N LEU A 82 18.93 -3.77 -5.56
CA LEU A 82 18.57 -5.03 -4.92
C LEU A 82 19.82 -5.80 -4.44
N GLN A 83 20.90 -5.82 -5.23
CA GLN A 83 22.18 -6.40 -4.81
C GLN A 83 22.76 -5.71 -3.59
N LYS A 84 22.68 -4.38 -3.52
CA LYS A 84 23.14 -3.60 -2.37
C LYS A 84 22.32 -3.92 -1.12
N ILE A 85 20.98 -3.97 -1.23
CA ILE A 85 20.09 -4.24 -0.10
C ILE A 85 20.25 -5.70 0.39
N LYS A 86 20.33 -6.67 -0.52
CA LYS A 86 20.50 -8.11 -0.20
C LYS A 86 21.94 -8.48 0.15
N GLY A 87 22.90 -7.58 -0.12
CA GLY A 87 24.31 -7.83 0.10
C GLY A 87 24.73 -7.84 1.57
N SER A 88 25.84 -8.50 1.87
CA SER A 88 26.36 -8.61 3.25
C SER A 88 26.78 -7.29 3.86
N GLU A 89 27.01 -6.24 3.06
CA GLU A 89 27.39 -4.91 3.53
C GLU A 89 26.22 -4.13 4.10
N TRP A 90 24.98 -4.49 3.73
CA TRP A 90 23.76 -3.84 4.20
C TRP A 90 23.66 -3.75 5.72
N ALA A 91 24.06 -4.81 6.42
CA ALA A 91 24.02 -4.87 7.88
C ALA A 91 24.98 -3.88 8.57
N TYR A 92 25.93 -3.30 7.84
CA TYR A 92 26.91 -2.35 8.38
C TYR A 92 26.57 -0.88 8.04
N LEU A 93 25.57 -0.65 7.19
CA LEU A 93 25.09 0.70 6.87
C LEU A 93 24.28 1.25 8.04
N ASP A 94 24.36 2.57 8.25
CA ASP A 94 23.46 3.24 9.18
C ASP A 94 22.05 3.45 8.58
N ASP A 95 21.09 3.86 9.42
CA ASP A 95 19.71 4.04 8.99
C ASP A 95 19.55 5.09 7.88
N ALA A 96 20.40 6.11 7.86
CA ALA A 96 20.35 7.15 6.82
C ALA A 96 20.83 6.59 5.48
N GLU A 97 21.95 5.84 5.47
CA GLU A 97 22.49 5.20 4.27
C GLU A 97 21.52 4.14 3.70
N LYS A 98 20.86 3.38 4.61
CA LYS A 98 19.81 2.44 4.25
C LYS A 98 18.61 3.19 3.65
N GLY A 99 18.17 4.27 4.29
CA GLY A 99 17.07 5.12 3.82
C GLY A 99 17.32 5.70 2.44
N ASP A 100 18.48 6.27 2.18
CA ASP A 100 18.87 6.80 0.86
C ASP A 100 18.79 5.70 -0.23
N THR A 101 19.16 4.46 0.13
CA THR A 101 19.11 3.34 -0.82
C THR A 101 17.66 2.89 -1.09
N VAL A 102 16.81 2.88 -0.07
CA VAL A 102 15.37 2.60 -0.19
C VAL A 102 14.68 3.66 -1.05
N GLU A 103 15.00 4.93 -0.84
CA GLU A 103 14.47 6.01 -1.68
C GLU A 103 14.89 5.84 -3.14
N ALA A 104 16.16 5.51 -3.40
CA ALA A 104 16.63 5.26 -4.76
C ALA A 104 15.92 4.05 -5.42
N LEU A 105 15.67 2.96 -4.67
CA LEU A 105 14.90 1.82 -5.17
C LEU A 105 13.46 2.23 -5.47
N SER A 106 12.84 3.01 -4.59
CA SER A 106 11.46 3.51 -4.76
C SER A 106 11.34 4.42 -5.98
N ASP A 107 12.32 5.28 -6.24
CA ASP A 107 12.38 6.10 -7.47
C ASP A 107 12.36 5.20 -8.71
N LYS A 108 13.18 4.16 -8.74
CA LYS A 108 13.30 3.27 -9.90
C LYS A 108 12.05 2.39 -10.12
N ILE A 109 11.45 1.89 -9.05
CA ILE A 109 10.18 1.14 -9.16
C ILE A 109 9.05 2.10 -9.57
N SER A 110 9.03 3.34 -9.08
CA SER A 110 8.05 4.35 -9.49
C SER A 110 8.17 4.71 -10.97
N GLU A 111 9.41 4.84 -11.48
CA GLU A 111 9.68 5.02 -12.92
C GLU A 111 9.15 3.82 -13.73
N LEU A 112 9.41 2.60 -13.27
CA LEU A 112 8.94 1.36 -13.90
C LEU A 112 7.41 1.30 -13.97
N LEU A 113 6.73 1.70 -12.90
CA LEU A 113 5.27 1.74 -12.81
C LEU A 113 4.66 2.92 -13.60
N GLY A 114 5.44 3.91 -14.00
CA GLY A 114 4.94 5.13 -14.62
C GLY A 114 4.12 6.00 -13.66
N LEU A 115 4.52 6.04 -12.40
CA LEU A 115 3.93 6.97 -11.43
C LEU A 115 4.23 8.42 -11.83
N ARG A 116 3.23 9.31 -11.71
CA ARG A 116 3.40 10.75 -11.99
C ARG A 116 4.29 11.43 -10.97
N GLU A 117 4.17 11.00 -9.73
CA GLU A 117 4.97 11.40 -8.58
C GLU A 117 5.32 10.16 -7.77
N ARG A 118 6.52 10.10 -7.22
CA ARG A 118 6.90 9.07 -6.26
C ARG A 118 6.29 9.43 -4.91
N PRO A 119 5.68 8.48 -4.17
CA PRO A 119 5.27 8.71 -2.80
C PRO A 119 6.46 9.06 -1.89
N ASP A 120 6.27 9.98 -0.96
CA ASP A 120 7.26 10.25 0.08
C ASP A 120 7.38 9.04 1.02
N ILE A 121 8.62 8.69 1.41
CA ILE A 121 8.86 7.60 2.34
C ILE A 121 9.19 8.14 3.73
N SER A 122 8.53 7.57 4.73
CA SER A 122 8.80 7.83 6.14
C SER A 122 8.88 6.54 6.95
N TYR A 123 9.47 6.60 8.13
CA TYR A 123 9.68 5.45 8.98
C TYR A 123 9.00 5.63 10.34
N TYR A 124 8.34 4.58 10.83
CA TYR A 124 7.74 4.54 12.15
C TYR A 124 8.19 3.30 12.92
N ASP A 125 7.99 3.32 14.23
CA ASP A 125 8.33 2.20 15.10
C ASP A 125 7.05 1.46 15.49
N ALA A 126 6.97 0.18 15.13
CA ALA A 126 5.83 -0.69 15.43
C ALA A 126 6.26 -2.13 15.70
N ASP A 127 5.29 -2.99 16.05
CA ASP A 127 5.51 -4.42 16.15
C ASP A 127 5.85 -5.03 14.79
N LYS A 128 6.61 -6.12 14.77
CA LYS A 128 7.14 -6.74 13.53
C LYS A 128 6.08 -7.20 12.52
N ASN A 129 4.83 -7.33 12.94
CA ASN A 129 3.73 -7.76 12.05
C ASN A 129 3.09 -6.59 11.26
N ASP A 130 3.50 -5.36 11.56
CA ASP A 130 3.05 -4.16 10.88
C ASP A 130 4.21 -3.69 9.99
N CYS A 131 4.14 -3.98 8.69
CA CYS A 131 5.27 -3.79 7.77
C CYS A 131 5.29 -2.39 7.17
N GLY A 132 4.18 -1.93 6.65
CA GLY A 132 4.07 -0.62 6.03
C GLY A 132 2.66 -0.34 5.52
N VAL A 133 2.44 0.88 5.04
CA VAL A 133 1.17 1.31 4.46
C VAL A 133 1.35 2.47 3.49
N TYR A 134 0.70 2.39 2.34
CA TYR A 134 0.53 3.53 1.45
C TYR A 134 -0.68 4.38 1.87
N ASN A 135 -0.45 5.66 2.10
CA ASN A 135 -1.49 6.64 2.41
C ASN A 135 -1.82 7.49 1.19
N GLN A 136 -2.98 7.22 0.56
CA GLN A 136 -3.41 7.94 -0.62
C GLN A 136 -3.69 9.44 -0.37
N ALA A 137 -4.09 9.83 0.86
CA ALA A 137 -4.43 11.21 1.16
C ALA A 137 -3.21 12.12 1.24
N THR A 138 -2.07 11.59 1.67
CA THR A 138 -0.79 12.30 1.77
C THR A 138 0.18 11.92 0.67
N HIS A 139 -0.15 10.92 -0.16
CA HIS A 139 0.72 10.32 -1.15
C HIS A 139 2.07 9.93 -0.56
N SER A 140 2.04 9.16 0.52
CA SER A 140 3.24 8.73 1.25
C SER A 140 3.19 7.25 1.59
N ILE A 141 4.35 6.65 1.77
CA ILE A 141 4.53 5.30 2.27
C ILE A 141 5.17 5.39 3.66
N GLU A 142 4.50 4.82 4.65
CA GLU A 142 5.05 4.67 5.98
C GLU A 142 5.58 3.25 6.15
N VAL A 143 6.85 3.08 6.53
CA VAL A 143 7.54 1.80 6.63
C VAL A 143 7.95 1.54 8.07
N ASN A 144 7.72 0.35 8.58
CA ASN A 144 8.23 -0.04 9.89
C ASN A 144 9.77 -0.04 9.86
N ARG A 145 10.38 0.78 10.71
CA ARG A 145 11.83 0.93 10.80
C ARG A 145 12.57 -0.39 11.03
N SER A 146 11.93 -1.36 11.71
CA SER A 146 12.54 -2.66 11.96
C SER A 146 12.83 -3.45 10.67
N LEU A 147 12.17 -3.13 9.55
CA LEU A 147 12.41 -3.76 8.25
C LEU A 147 13.76 -3.37 7.63
N LEU A 148 14.37 -2.27 8.09
CA LEU A 148 15.75 -1.92 7.66
C LEU A 148 16.77 -3.03 8.00
N ASP A 149 16.45 -3.92 8.92
CA ASP A 149 17.26 -5.07 9.29
C ASP A 149 16.75 -6.40 8.68
N ASP A 150 15.70 -6.35 7.86
CA ASP A 150 15.15 -7.49 7.11
C ASP A 150 15.02 -7.14 5.61
N PRO A 151 16.10 -7.31 4.83
CA PRO A 151 16.13 -6.92 3.42
C PRO A 151 15.03 -7.54 2.56
N GLY A 152 14.61 -8.77 2.85
CA GLY A 152 13.57 -9.47 2.09
C GLY A 152 12.21 -8.80 2.28
N GLU A 153 11.78 -8.64 3.53
CA GLU A 153 10.52 -7.99 3.89
C GLU A 153 10.53 -6.50 3.50
N LEU A 154 11.67 -5.83 3.61
CA LEU A 154 11.80 -4.42 3.20
C LEU A 154 11.50 -4.23 1.72
N ILE A 155 12.14 -5.03 0.85
CA ILE A 155 11.94 -4.97 -0.61
C ILE A 155 10.48 -5.31 -0.94
N ASP A 156 9.93 -6.36 -0.33
CA ASP A 156 8.55 -6.79 -0.53
C ASP A 156 7.58 -5.66 -0.16
N THR A 157 7.72 -5.09 1.04
CA THR A 157 6.89 -3.98 1.51
C THR A 157 6.96 -2.77 0.59
N ILE A 158 8.16 -2.31 0.22
CA ILE A 158 8.31 -1.13 -0.64
C ILE A 158 7.66 -1.34 -2.01
N ALA A 159 7.87 -2.50 -2.62
CA ALA A 159 7.28 -2.79 -3.93
C ALA A 159 5.76 -2.95 -3.84
N HIS A 160 5.24 -3.56 -2.76
CA HIS A 160 3.81 -3.70 -2.48
C HIS A 160 3.13 -2.34 -2.35
N GLU A 161 3.66 -1.45 -1.51
CA GLU A 161 3.07 -0.13 -1.28
C GLU A 161 3.17 0.78 -2.51
N LEU A 162 4.24 0.68 -3.29
CA LEU A 162 4.34 1.39 -4.58
C LEU A 162 3.31 0.87 -5.60
N ARG A 163 2.98 -0.44 -5.55
CA ARG A 163 1.91 -0.98 -6.39
C ARG A 163 0.56 -0.40 -6.00
N HIS A 164 0.27 -0.22 -4.72
CA HIS A 164 -0.93 0.49 -4.28
C HIS A 164 -0.99 1.94 -4.78
N ALA A 165 0.13 2.66 -4.77
CA ALA A 165 0.19 4.01 -5.35
C ALA A 165 -0.17 4.00 -6.86
N TYR A 166 0.33 3.01 -7.61
CA TYR A 166 -0.02 2.82 -9.02
C TYR A 166 -1.51 2.51 -9.21
N GLN A 167 -2.05 1.55 -8.46
CA GLN A 167 -3.46 1.17 -8.53
C GLN A 167 -4.37 2.38 -8.22
N HIS A 168 -4.03 3.18 -7.22
CA HIS A 168 -4.75 4.42 -6.92
C HIS A 168 -4.66 5.44 -8.06
N GLN A 169 -3.48 5.63 -8.65
CA GLN A 169 -3.31 6.51 -9.81
C GLN A 169 -4.22 6.08 -10.96
N LYS A 170 -4.31 4.77 -11.24
CA LYS A 170 -5.15 4.20 -12.28
C LYS A 170 -6.63 4.28 -11.95
N ALA A 171 -7.02 3.97 -10.71
CA ALA A 171 -8.39 4.08 -10.23
C ALA A 171 -8.95 5.52 -10.33
N MET A 172 -8.09 6.54 -10.16
CA MET A 172 -8.50 7.96 -10.28
C MET A 172 -8.82 8.39 -11.72
N ALA A 173 -8.19 7.77 -12.72
CA ALA A 173 -8.40 8.06 -14.13
C ALA A 173 -8.35 6.74 -14.93
N PRO A 174 -9.42 5.92 -14.86
CA PRO A 174 -9.45 4.62 -15.51
C PRO A 174 -9.38 4.75 -17.03
N GLU A 175 -8.49 3.97 -17.66
CA GLU A 175 -8.30 3.87 -19.09
C GLU A 175 -8.52 2.43 -19.61
N SER A 176 -8.73 1.47 -18.69
CA SER A 176 -8.92 0.06 -18.97
C SER A 176 -9.94 -0.56 -18.00
N GLU A 177 -10.41 -1.77 -18.33
CA GLU A 177 -11.27 -2.55 -17.45
C GLU A 177 -10.58 -2.83 -16.10
N LEU A 178 -9.29 -3.13 -16.09
CA LEU A 178 -8.53 -3.36 -14.87
C LEU A 178 -8.48 -2.09 -14.00
N ASP A 179 -8.33 -0.92 -14.58
CA ASP A 179 -8.33 0.35 -13.83
C ASP A 179 -9.70 0.58 -13.16
N LEU A 180 -10.79 0.17 -13.83
CA LEU A 180 -12.13 0.19 -13.25
C LEU A 180 -12.27 -0.78 -12.08
N LEU A 181 -11.70 -1.99 -12.20
CA LEU A 181 -11.69 -2.97 -11.13
C LEU A 181 -10.93 -2.45 -9.89
N TYR A 182 -9.81 -1.75 -10.07
CA TYR A 182 -9.14 -1.08 -8.94
C TYR A 182 -10.06 -0.09 -8.24
N ARG A 183 -10.76 0.76 -9.00
CA ARG A 183 -11.71 1.70 -8.42
C ARG A 183 -12.81 0.98 -7.64
N VAL A 184 -13.46 -0.03 -8.24
CA VAL A 184 -14.50 -0.82 -7.58
C VAL A 184 -13.98 -1.45 -6.29
N ASN A 185 -12.76 -1.99 -6.33
CA ASN A 185 -12.15 -2.59 -5.15
C ASN A 185 -11.89 -1.54 -4.05
N PHE A 186 -11.30 -0.39 -4.37
CA PHE A 186 -11.06 0.66 -3.37
C PHE A 186 -12.35 1.24 -2.79
N ASP A 187 -13.40 1.39 -3.60
CA ASP A 187 -14.72 1.85 -3.13
C ASP A 187 -15.40 0.82 -2.19
N ASN A 188 -14.98 -0.45 -2.25
CA ASN A 188 -15.51 -1.57 -1.45
C ASN A 188 -14.41 -2.25 -0.62
N TYR A 189 -13.33 -1.56 -0.32
CA TYR A 189 -12.15 -2.13 0.34
C TYR A 189 -12.47 -2.68 1.73
N ILE A 190 -12.08 -3.93 1.95
CA ILE A 190 -12.24 -4.62 3.24
C ILE A 190 -10.93 -4.48 4.02
N SER A 191 -10.97 -3.76 5.13
CA SER A 191 -9.83 -3.67 6.05
C SER A 191 -9.90 -4.77 7.10
N PRO A 192 -8.75 -5.39 7.46
CA PRO A 192 -8.72 -6.33 8.56
C PRO A 192 -8.96 -5.61 9.89
N LEU A 193 -9.90 -6.12 10.70
CA LEU A 193 -10.19 -5.55 12.02
C LEU A 193 -9.38 -6.29 13.10
N PRO A 194 -8.51 -5.60 13.86
CA PRO A 194 -7.73 -6.23 14.91
C PRO A 194 -8.65 -6.70 16.06
N LEU A 195 -8.52 -7.97 16.43
CA LEU A 195 -9.22 -8.57 17.57
C LEU A 195 -8.35 -8.62 18.85
N GLY A 196 -7.08 -8.28 18.73
CA GLY A 196 -6.07 -8.41 19.77
C GLY A 196 -5.28 -9.73 19.65
N ALA A 197 -4.17 -9.83 20.38
CA ALA A 197 -3.26 -10.99 20.35
C ALA A 197 -2.76 -11.41 18.94
N GLY A 198 -2.78 -10.49 17.96
CA GLY A 198 -2.37 -10.78 16.57
C GLY A 198 -3.44 -11.46 15.73
N GLU A 199 -4.67 -11.55 16.22
CA GLU A 199 -5.81 -12.06 15.45
C GLU A 199 -6.55 -10.91 14.78
N PHE A 200 -7.06 -11.18 13.56
CA PHE A 200 -7.83 -10.21 12.78
C PHE A 200 -9.12 -10.84 12.27
N LEU A 201 -10.21 -10.07 12.31
CA LEU A 201 -11.45 -10.40 11.61
C LEU A 201 -11.34 -9.93 10.15
N PHE A 202 -11.92 -10.68 9.21
CA PHE A 202 -11.87 -10.43 7.77
C PHE A 202 -10.46 -10.44 7.16
N PHE A 203 -9.49 -11.09 7.80
CA PHE A 203 -8.12 -11.12 7.28
C PHE A 203 -8.03 -11.83 5.92
N THR A 204 -8.72 -12.95 5.75
CA THR A 204 -8.79 -13.66 4.47
C THR A 204 -9.46 -12.81 3.40
N ASP A 205 -10.62 -12.23 3.70
CA ASP A 205 -11.35 -11.38 2.76
C ASP A 205 -10.51 -10.16 2.34
N TYR A 206 -9.72 -9.61 3.27
CA TYR A 206 -8.72 -8.57 2.98
C TYR A 206 -7.67 -9.07 2.01
N GLN A 207 -7.05 -10.23 2.28
CA GLN A 207 -5.96 -10.76 1.48
C GLN A 207 -6.39 -11.16 0.05
N ASP A 208 -7.64 -11.57 -0.14
CA ASP A 208 -8.17 -12.08 -1.41
C ASP A 208 -8.74 -10.99 -2.32
N GLN A 209 -8.64 -9.71 -1.92
CA GLN A 209 -9.02 -8.58 -2.76
C GLN A 209 -8.04 -8.41 -3.91
N LEU A 210 -8.55 -8.02 -5.08
CA LEU A 210 -7.77 -7.78 -6.30
C LEU A 210 -6.52 -6.94 -6.04
N VAL A 211 -6.68 -5.78 -5.39
CA VAL A 211 -5.57 -4.84 -5.16
C VAL A 211 -4.49 -5.44 -4.27
N GLU A 212 -4.87 -6.25 -3.28
CA GLU A 212 -3.93 -6.89 -2.36
C GLU A 212 -3.20 -8.06 -3.03
N VAL A 213 -3.94 -8.91 -3.75
CA VAL A 213 -3.38 -10.08 -4.46
C VAL A 213 -2.39 -9.61 -5.52
N GLU A 214 -2.77 -8.60 -6.31
CA GLU A 214 -1.91 -8.06 -7.35
C GLU A 214 -0.68 -7.33 -6.78
N ALA A 215 -0.82 -6.57 -5.69
CA ALA A 215 0.31 -5.91 -5.05
C ALA A 215 1.33 -6.93 -4.52
N ARG A 216 0.87 -8.03 -3.89
CA ARG A 216 1.75 -9.13 -3.48
C ARG A 216 2.43 -9.82 -4.67
N ALA A 217 1.66 -10.11 -5.74
CA ALA A 217 2.22 -10.73 -6.94
C ALA A 217 3.29 -9.85 -7.59
N PHE A 218 3.08 -8.53 -7.60
CA PHE A 218 4.06 -7.54 -8.08
C PHE A 218 5.30 -7.49 -7.18
N ALA A 219 5.14 -7.40 -5.87
CA ALA A 219 6.25 -7.32 -4.92
C ALA A 219 7.20 -8.53 -5.02
N LYS A 220 6.65 -9.73 -5.24
CA LYS A 220 7.40 -10.96 -5.44
C LYS A 220 8.34 -10.93 -6.64
N GLN A 221 8.11 -10.07 -7.64
CA GLN A 221 9.03 -9.91 -8.77
C GLN A 221 10.40 -9.38 -8.31
N PHE A 222 10.47 -8.65 -7.21
CA PHE A 222 11.68 -8.04 -6.65
C PHE A 222 12.21 -8.80 -5.44
N SER A 223 11.34 -9.18 -4.50
CA SER A 223 11.74 -9.85 -3.27
C SER A 223 12.30 -11.25 -3.53
N ASN A 224 11.75 -12.00 -4.51
CA ASN A 224 12.22 -13.32 -4.90
C ASN A 224 13.32 -13.30 -5.96
N MET A 225 13.69 -12.14 -6.50
CA MET A 225 14.73 -12.07 -7.53
C MET A 225 16.07 -12.56 -6.98
N GLU A 226 16.64 -13.59 -7.60
CA GLU A 226 18.00 -14.02 -7.33
C GLU A 226 18.97 -13.02 -7.95
N VAL A 227 19.68 -12.28 -7.12
CA VAL A 227 20.73 -11.35 -7.56
C VAL A 227 22.10 -11.95 -7.21
N ALA A 228 23.05 -11.84 -8.13
CA ALA A 228 24.43 -12.27 -7.87
C ALA A 228 25.05 -11.33 -6.81
N ILE A 229 25.38 -11.87 -5.64
CA ILE A 229 25.95 -11.17 -4.49
C ILE A 229 27.48 -11.34 -4.50
#